data_f92fa78a7428c13e40416b004de6840a
#
_entry.id   f92fa78a7428c13e40416b004de6840a
#
_cell.length_a   1.000
_cell.length_b   1.000
_cell.length_c   1.000
_cell.angle_alpha   90.00
_cell.angle_beta   90.00
_cell.angle_gamma   90.00
#
_symmetry.space_group_name_H-M   'P 1'
#
loop_
_entity.id
_entity.type
_entity.pdbx_description
1 polymer ?
#
loop_
_entity_poly.entity_id
_entity_poly.type
_entity_poly.pdbx_seq_one_letter_code
_entity_poly.pdbx_strand_id
1 'polypeptide(L)'
;SPLNPSTSETEASEKHRVWLDIVDQQGSYKQTLVGYATNATMGIDRGYDGEYLNVGNSVALYSLANSTTTLSIQGRSLPFSDLDEVPLGFYAATTGSFTINLYDFDGLFLNQNIYLKDKALDIIHDLKQASYVFRSDAGTFNDRFVLVYRNQALNINSFSFNTNDVIVYKPNQDLYVDSGKTVMKSIKVFDIRGRLLLEKEAINANKTSFNVGPTNQVLLIEITSIEGITITKKYVIN
;
A
#
# COMPACT_ATOMS: atom_id res chain seq x y z
N SER A 1 30.34 4.10 49.56
CA SER A 1 29.46 4.44 48.45
C SER A 1 29.02 3.19 47.73
N PRO A 2 27.73 2.85 47.67
CA PRO A 2 27.27 1.73 46.89
C PRO A 2 27.20 2.12 45.41
N LEU A 3 27.81 1.31 44.55
CA LEU A 3 27.70 1.37 43.10
C LEU A 3 26.27 1.03 42.73
N ASN A 4 25.60 1.97 42.10
CA ASN A 4 24.30 1.77 41.49
C ASN A 4 24.47 0.91 40.22
N PRO A 5 23.87 -0.28 40.09
CA PRO A 5 23.87 -0.99 38.82
C PRO A 5 22.93 -0.26 37.88
N SER A 6 23.47 0.35 36.85
CA SER A 6 22.69 0.84 35.73
C SER A 6 22.01 -0.38 35.06
N THR A 7 20.75 -0.61 35.37
CA THR A 7 19.87 -1.45 34.57
C THR A 7 19.72 -0.79 33.21
N SER A 8 20.50 -1.22 32.21
CA SER A 8 20.16 -0.98 30.84
C SER A 8 18.89 -1.77 30.57
N GLU A 9 17.73 -1.12 30.62
CA GLU A 9 16.52 -1.64 30.00
C GLU A 9 16.84 -1.79 28.51
N THR A 10 17.09 -3.03 28.11
CA THR A 10 17.12 -3.40 26.69
C THR A 10 15.67 -3.22 26.23
N GLU A 11 15.34 -2.08 25.58
CA GLU A 11 14.06 -1.92 24.93
C GLU A 11 13.84 -3.15 24.05
N ALA A 12 12.76 -3.87 24.31
CA ALA A 12 12.40 -5.05 23.52
C ALA A 12 12.18 -4.60 22.08
N SER A 13 13.04 -5.06 21.17
CA SER A 13 12.95 -4.74 19.76
C SER A 13 11.58 -5.18 19.22
N GLU A 14 10.75 -4.24 18.81
CA GLU A 14 9.46 -4.51 18.18
C GLU A 14 9.67 -5.24 16.86
N LYS A 15 8.92 -6.33 16.64
CA LYS A 15 9.01 -7.19 15.45
C LYS A 15 7.64 -7.69 15.05
N HIS A 16 7.37 -7.65 13.75
CA HIS A 16 6.15 -8.17 13.14
C HIS A 16 6.56 -8.93 11.89
N ARG A 17 6.20 -10.21 11.76
CA ARG A 17 6.78 -11.10 10.76
C ARG A 17 5.73 -11.89 10.00
N VAL A 18 6.04 -12.17 8.74
CA VAL A 18 5.27 -13.02 7.83
C VAL A 18 6.21 -14.03 7.20
N TRP A 19 5.93 -15.31 7.38
CA TRP A 19 6.63 -16.41 6.71
C TRP A 19 5.77 -16.96 5.58
N LEU A 20 6.33 -16.97 4.39
CA LEU A 20 5.72 -17.60 3.24
C LEU A 20 6.54 -18.79 2.82
N ASP A 21 5.90 -19.85 2.37
CA ASP A 21 6.58 -20.93 1.66
C ASP A 21 6.00 -21.15 0.27
N ILE A 22 6.82 -21.73 -0.62
CA ILE A 22 6.40 -22.24 -1.90
C ILE A 22 6.68 -23.74 -1.95
N VAL A 23 5.70 -24.49 -2.48
CA VAL A 23 5.79 -25.96 -2.60
C VAL A 23 5.53 -26.35 -4.04
N ASP A 24 6.36 -27.25 -4.61
CA ASP A 24 6.12 -27.89 -5.91
C ASP A 24 5.30 -29.19 -5.79
N GLN A 25 4.95 -29.82 -6.92
CA GLN A 25 4.17 -31.06 -6.95
C GLN A 25 4.91 -32.27 -6.36
N GLN A 26 6.23 -32.20 -6.23
CA GLN A 26 7.07 -33.25 -5.66
C GLN A 26 7.27 -33.08 -4.15
N GLY A 27 6.73 -32.00 -3.58
CA GLY A 27 6.85 -31.67 -2.15
C GLY A 27 8.14 -30.95 -1.78
N SER A 28 8.94 -30.51 -2.77
CA SER A 28 10.07 -29.64 -2.49
C SER A 28 9.56 -28.26 -2.09
N TYR A 29 10.15 -27.64 -1.08
CA TYR A 29 9.71 -26.35 -0.59
C TYR A 29 10.86 -25.40 -0.27
N LYS A 30 10.57 -24.12 -0.29
CA LYS A 30 11.42 -23.05 0.20
C LYS A 30 10.59 -22.01 0.93
N GLN A 31 11.17 -21.43 1.97
CA GLN A 31 10.55 -20.42 2.81
C GLN A 31 11.26 -19.08 2.65
N THR A 32 10.49 -18.00 2.71
CA THR A 32 10.98 -16.63 2.82
C THR A 32 10.31 -15.93 3.99
N LEU A 33 11.01 -14.99 4.59
CA LEU A 33 10.56 -14.17 5.71
C LEU A 33 10.58 -12.70 5.32
N VAL A 34 9.46 -12.03 5.54
CA VAL A 34 9.38 -10.56 5.54
C VAL A 34 9.05 -10.09 6.95
N GLY A 35 9.87 -9.22 7.51
CA GLY A 35 9.70 -8.71 8.87
C GLY A 35 9.80 -7.20 8.94
N TYR A 36 8.99 -6.59 9.79
CA TYR A 36 9.06 -5.18 10.15
C TYR A 36 9.61 -5.06 11.55
N ALA A 37 10.72 -4.34 11.72
CA ALA A 37 11.41 -4.30 12.98
C ALA A 37 11.97 -2.90 13.31
N THR A 38 12.09 -2.63 14.61
CA THR A 38 12.81 -1.45 15.11
C THR A 38 14.24 -1.47 14.56
N ASN A 39 14.72 -0.33 14.07
CA ASN A 39 16.03 -0.11 13.49
C ASN A 39 16.31 -0.82 12.14
N ALA A 40 15.36 -1.55 11.57
CA ALA A 40 15.44 -1.96 10.17
C ALA A 40 15.15 -0.77 9.26
N THR A 41 15.65 -0.79 8.02
CA THR A 41 15.40 0.23 7.01
C THR A 41 14.65 -0.35 5.80
N MET A 42 14.31 0.49 4.83
CA MET A 42 13.78 0.04 3.52
C MET A 42 14.91 -0.34 2.55
N GLY A 43 16.18 -0.17 2.95
CA GLY A 43 17.38 -0.58 2.20
C GLY A 43 17.80 -2.01 2.53
N ILE A 44 19.09 -2.29 2.34
CA ILE A 44 19.70 -3.60 2.69
C ILE A 44 20.45 -3.44 4.01
N ASP A 45 20.03 -4.17 5.02
CA ASP A 45 20.57 -4.13 6.37
C ASP A 45 21.19 -5.47 6.77
N ARG A 46 22.51 -5.53 6.98
CA ARG A 46 23.22 -6.76 7.32
C ARG A 46 22.73 -7.48 8.58
N GLY A 47 22.05 -6.77 9.47
CA GLY A 47 21.50 -7.34 10.71
C GLY A 47 20.08 -7.90 10.58
N TYR A 48 19.39 -7.59 9.49
CA TYR A 48 17.98 -7.93 9.27
C TYR A 48 17.74 -8.70 7.97
N ASP A 49 18.66 -8.58 6.99
CA ASP A 49 18.51 -9.18 5.67
C ASP A 49 19.43 -10.39 5.49
N GLY A 50 18.90 -11.41 4.83
CA GLY A 50 19.61 -12.60 4.42
C GLY A 50 19.45 -12.83 2.93
N GLU A 51 20.56 -12.84 2.19
CA GLU A 51 20.53 -13.08 0.75
C GLU A 51 19.97 -14.48 0.42
N TYR A 52 19.19 -14.53 -0.67
CA TYR A 52 18.80 -15.80 -1.27
C TYR A 52 19.92 -16.32 -2.16
N LEU A 53 20.36 -17.55 -1.88
CA LEU A 53 21.34 -18.26 -2.68
C LEU A 53 20.66 -19.44 -3.40
N ASN A 54 20.71 -19.45 -4.73
CA ASN A 54 20.20 -20.56 -5.52
C ASN A 54 21.23 -21.70 -5.57
N VAL A 55 21.14 -22.66 -4.65
CA VAL A 55 22.05 -23.80 -4.54
C VAL A 55 21.29 -25.08 -4.90
N GLY A 56 21.02 -25.29 -6.19
CA GLY A 56 20.42 -26.53 -6.68
C GLY A 56 18.97 -26.77 -6.22
N ASN A 57 18.22 -25.73 -5.94
CA ASN A 57 16.81 -25.84 -5.57
C ASN A 57 15.93 -26.17 -6.78
N SER A 58 14.91 -27.03 -6.60
CA SER A 58 13.85 -27.26 -7.61
C SER A 58 12.84 -26.12 -7.65
N VAL A 59 12.60 -25.46 -6.52
CA VAL A 59 11.68 -24.33 -6.36
C VAL A 59 12.26 -23.35 -5.35
N ALA A 60 11.98 -22.07 -5.50
CA ALA A 60 12.31 -21.04 -4.52
C ALA A 60 11.33 -19.88 -4.56
N LEU A 61 11.09 -19.29 -3.39
CA LEU A 61 10.40 -18.01 -3.18
C LEU A 61 11.35 -17.09 -2.41
N TYR A 62 11.42 -15.84 -2.80
CA TYR A 62 12.28 -14.83 -2.19
C TYR A 62 11.68 -13.44 -2.37
N SER A 63 12.06 -12.49 -1.55
CA SER A 63 11.72 -11.09 -1.74
C SER A 63 12.80 -10.37 -2.55
N LEU A 64 12.44 -9.25 -3.15
CA LEU A 64 13.31 -8.41 -3.96
C LEU A 64 13.50 -7.07 -3.23
N ALA A 65 14.72 -6.80 -2.77
CA ALA A 65 15.05 -5.49 -2.19
C ALA A 65 15.20 -4.41 -3.28
N ASN A 66 15.64 -4.83 -4.47
CA ASN A 66 15.75 -4.03 -5.70
C ASN A 66 15.76 -4.97 -6.92
N SER A 67 16.04 -4.45 -8.10
CA SER A 67 16.05 -5.25 -9.36
C SER A 67 17.10 -6.36 -9.40
N THR A 68 18.11 -6.36 -8.53
CA THR A 68 19.24 -7.30 -8.56
C THR A 68 19.42 -8.09 -7.27
N THR A 69 18.89 -7.62 -6.14
CA THR A 69 19.13 -8.24 -4.83
C THR A 69 17.91 -9.05 -4.40
N THR A 70 18.11 -10.35 -4.26
CA THR A 70 17.11 -11.33 -3.82
C THR A 70 17.40 -11.76 -2.38
N LEU A 71 16.36 -11.80 -1.54
CA LEU A 71 16.46 -12.03 -0.11
C LEU A 71 15.58 -13.20 0.33
N SER A 72 16.15 -14.12 1.10
CA SER A 72 15.38 -15.15 1.83
C SER A 72 14.76 -14.57 3.11
N ILE A 73 15.40 -13.55 3.68
CA ILE A 73 14.92 -12.79 4.84
C ILE A 73 15.04 -11.33 4.50
N GLN A 74 13.95 -10.58 4.62
CA GLN A 74 13.94 -9.13 4.41
C GLN A 74 13.39 -8.41 5.64
N GLY A 75 14.22 -7.57 6.25
CA GLY A 75 13.83 -6.60 7.25
C GLY A 75 13.33 -5.31 6.59
N ARG A 76 12.29 -4.71 7.16
CA ARG A 76 11.68 -3.45 6.71
C ARG A 76 11.45 -2.53 7.90
N SER A 77 11.44 -1.22 7.65
CA SER A 77 11.33 -0.24 8.72
C SER A 77 9.95 -0.20 9.38
N LEU A 78 9.92 0.13 10.65
CA LEU A 78 8.75 0.66 11.33
C LEU A 78 8.72 2.21 11.24
N PRO A 79 7.53 2.86 11.34
CA PRO A 79 6.20 2.23 11.53
C PRO A 79 5.71 1.49 10.27
N PHE A 80 4.98 0.39 10.50
CA PHE A 80 4.35 -0.37 9.42
C PHE A 80 3.31 0.47 8.69
N SER A 81 3.23 0.31 7.38
CA SER A 81 2.16 0.86 6.53
C SER A 81 1.49 -0.26 5.75
N ASP A 82 0.17 -0.32 5.76
CA ASP A 82 -0.61 -1.25 4.92
C ASP A 82 -0.56 -0.92 3.42
N LEU A 83 0.02 0.25 3.08
CA LEU A 83 0.32 0.66 1.70
C LEU A 83 1.61 0.03 1.17
N ASP A 84 2.41 -0.58 2.04
CA ASP A 84 3.68 -1.17 1.63
C ASP A 84 3.44 -2.38 0.71
N GLU A 85 4.27 -2.48 -0.31
CA GLU A 85 4.28 -3.56 -1.29
C GLU A 85 5.64 -4.24 -1.27
N VAL A 86 5.68 -5.56 -1.09
CA VAL A 86 6.91 -6.34 -1.11
C VAL A 86 6.98 -7.17 -2.37
N PRO A 87 7.80 -6.79 -3.37
CA PRO A 87 7.98 -7.60 -4.57
C PRO A 87 8.55 -8.98 -4.22
N LEU A 88 7.97 -10.02 -4.80
CA LEU A 88 8.41 -11.39 -4.63
C LEU A 88 8.83 -11.98 -5.97
N GLY A 89 9.98 -12.65 -5.97
CA GLY A 89 10.42 -13.48 -7.06
C GLY A 89 10.27 -14.97 -6.74
N PHE A 90 10.11 -15.79 -7.75
CA PHE A 90 10.18 -17.24 -7.59
C PHE A 90 10.98 -17.90 -8.72
N TYR A 91 11.52 -19.06 -8.40
CA TYR A 91 12.23 -19.92 -9.33
C TYR A 91 11.56 -21.29 -9.38
N ALA A 92 11.44 -21.83 -10.58
CA ALA A 92 10.97 -23.20 -10.83
C ALA A 92 11.94 -23.91 -11.79
N ALA A 93 12.49 -25.05 -11.38
CA ALA A 93 13.35 -25.86 -12.24
C ALA A 93 12.59 -26.56 -13.35
N THR A 94 11.29 -26.83 -13.15
CA THR A 94 10.40 -27.53 -14.09
C THR A 94 9.06 -26.83 -14.21
N THR A 95 8.42 -26.95 -15.37
CA THR A 95 7.03 -26.53 -15.58
C THR A 95 6.09 -27.37 -14.72
N GLY A 96 5.16 -26.73 -14.02
CA GLY A 96 4.23 -27.46 -13.15
C GLY A 96 3.24 -26.58 -12.40
N SER A 97 2.66 -27.17 -11.35
CA SER A 97 1.79 -26.50 -10.41
C SER A 97 2.55 -26.24 -9.11
N PHE A 98 2.34 -25.07 -8.54
CA PHE A 98 3.01 -24.60 -7.33
C PHE A 98 1.97 -24.05 -6.36
N THR A 99 2.29 -24.10 -5.07
CA THR A 99 1.44 -23.55 -4.01
C THR A 99 2.24 -22.60 -3.16
N ILE A 100 1.75 -21.37 -2.98
CA ILE A 100 2.28 -20.42 -2.00
C ILE A 100 1.38 -20.45 -0.78
N ASN A 101 1.99 -20.70 0.40
CA ASN A 101 1.32 -20.75 1.69
C ASN A 101 1.76 -19.61 2.59
N LEU A 102 0.85 -19.11 3.40
CA LEU A 102 1.16 -18.38 4.61
C LEU A 102 1.52 -19.40 5.70
N TYR A 103 2.83 -19.59 5.94
CA TYR A 103 3.31 -20.60 6.89
C TYR A 103 3.09 -20.16 8.34
N ASP A 104 3.46 -18.91 8.65
CA ASP A 104 3.28 -18.34 9.98
C ASP A 104 3.29 -16.81 9.93
N PHE A 105 2.78 -16.17 10.98
CA PHE A 105 2.80 -14.73 11.13
C PHE A 105 2.67 -14.33 12.61
N ASP A 106 3.26 -13.19 12.98
CA ASP A 106 3.18 -12.69 14.35
C ASP A 106 3.03 -11.16 14.43
N GLY A 107 2.96 -10.67 15.67
CA GLY A 107 2.86 -9.25 15.98
C GLY A 107 1.60 -8.61 15.41
N LEU A 108 1.73 -7.47 14.72
CA LEU A 108 0.58 -6.77 14.13
C LEU A 108 -0.18 -7.62 13.09
N PHE A 109 0.50 -8.59 12.47
CA PHE A 109 -0.11 -9.45 11.45
C PHE A 109 -1.15 -10.41 12.01
N LEU A 110 -1.29 -10.54 13.32
CA LEU A 110 -2.44 -11.24 13.92
C LEU A 110 -3.77 -10.61 13.51
N ASN A 111 -3.82 -9.28 13.38
CA ASN A 111 -5.00 -8.50 13.01
C ASN A 111 -4.93 -7.88 11.61
N GLN A 112 -3.74 -7.78 11.01
CA GLN A 112 -3.52 -7.23 9.68
C GLN A 112 -3.78 -8.29 8.61
N ASN A 113 -4.51 -7.94 7.56
CA ASN A 113 -4.70 -8.81 6.41
C ASN A 113 -3.38 -8.99 5.63
N ILE A 114 -3.23 -10.16 4.99
CA ILE A 114 -2.05 -10.56 4.22
C ILE A 114 -2.52 -11.12 2.89
N TYR A 115 -2.19 -10.44 1.79
CA TYR A 115 -2.60 -10.81 0.45
C TYR A 115 -1.41 -11.06 -0.46
N LEU A 116 -1.59 -11.96 -1.42
CA LEU A 116 -0.71 -12.16 -2.56
C LEU A 116 -1.36 -11.56 -3.81
N LYS A 117 -0.68 -10.61 -4.45
CA LYS A 117 -1.07 -10.10 -5.77
C LYS A 117 -0.32 -10.87 -6.84
N ASP A 118 -1.04 -11.57 -7.72
CA ASP A 118 -0.51 -12.16 -8.96
C ASP A 118 -0.77 -11.19 -10.11
N LYS A 119 0.27 -10.47 -10.55
CA LYS A 119 0.17 -9.48 -11.62
C LYS A 119 -0.07 -10.12 -13.00
N ALA A 120 0.30 -11.39 -13.18
CA ALA A 120 0.07 -12.09 -14.45
C ALA A 120 -1.41 -12.43 -14.69
N LEU A 121 -2.17 -12.64 -13.60
CA LEU A 121 -3.60 -12.97 -13.64
C LEU A 121 -4.49 -11.82 -13.16
N ASP A 122 -3.91 -10.73 -12.68
CA ASP A 122 -4.59 -9.59 -12.04
C ASP A 122 -5.50 -10.02 -10.88
N ILE A 123 -4.98 -10.91 -10.02
CA ILE A 123 -5.67 -11.46 -8.86
C ILE A 123 -5.03 -10.96 -7.57
N ILE A 124 -5.85 -10.63 -6.58
CA ILE A 124 -5.44 -10.41 -5.18
C ILE A 124 -6.06 -11.51 -4.34
N HIS A 125 -5.23 -12.38 -3.77
CA HIS A 125 -5.64 -13.55 -3.01
C HIS A 125 -5.35 -13.38 -1.52
N ASP A 126 -6.33 -13.69 -0.66
CA ASP A 126 -6.16 -13.63 0.81
C ASP A 126 -5.46 -14.90 1.31
N LEU A 127 -4.20 -14.75 1.70
CA LEU A 127 -3.38 -15.86 2.19
C LEU A 127 -3.80 -16.37 3.57
N LYS A 128 -4.53 -15.56 4.35
CA LYS A 128 -5.09 -16.01 5.63
C LYS A 128 -6.30 -16.91 5.46
N GLN A 129 -6.98 -16.85 4.32
CA GLN A 129 -8.16 -17.69 4.04
C GLN A 129 -7.78 -19.01 3.40
N ALA A 130 -6.82 -19.00 2.46
CA ALA A 130 -6.39 -20.19 1.75
C ALA A 130 -5.01 -20.04 1.12
N SER A 131 -4.37 -21.16 0.82
CA SER A 131 -3.15 -21.22 0.01
C SER A 131 -3.43 -20.79 -1.43
N TYR A 132 -2.42 -20.22 -2.10
CA TYR A 132 -2.52 -19.81 -3.49
C TYR A 132 -1.89 -20.83 -4.41
N VAL A 133 -2.71 -21.47 -5.25
CA VAL A 133 -2.26 -22.48 -6.23
C VAL A 133 -2.20 -21.86 -7.61
N PHE A 134 -1.07 -22.03 -8.31
CA PHE A 134 -0.86 -21.52 -9.66
C PHE A 134 -0.04 -22.46 -10.54
N ARG A 135 -0.09 -22.24 -11.84
CA ARG A 135 0.77 -22.92 -12.81
C ARG A 135 1.82 -21.97 -13.34
N SER A 136 2.99 -22.52 -13.65
CA SER A 136 4.10 -21.77 -14.27
C SER A 136 4.96 -22.69 -15.11
N ASP A 137 5.63 -22.08 -16.10
CA ASP A 137 6.74 -22.71 -16.79
C ASP A 137 7.99 -22.72 -15.91
N ALA A 138 9.00 -23.51 -16.30
CA ALA A 138 10.32 -23.46 -15.70
C ALA A 138 10.97 -22.10 -15.95
N GLY A 139 11.68 -21.57 -14.95
CA GLY A 139 12.36 -20.28 -15.08
C GLY A 139 12.42 -19.49 -13.79
N THR A 140 12.90 -18.25 -13.91
CA THR A 140 12.96 -17.25 -12.84
C THR A 140 11.99 -16.12 -13.16
N PHE A 141 11.12 -15.76 -12.21
CA PHE A 141 10.04 -14.79 -12.40
C PHE A 141 10.11 -13.76 -11.25
N ASN A 142 10.59 -12.56 -11.55
CA ASN A 142 10.82 -11.51 -10.56
C ASN A 142 9.78 -10.38 -10.58
N ASP A 143 8.79 -10.46 -11.45
CA ASP A 143 7.81 -9.41 -11.69
C ASP A 143 6.35 -9.88 -11.51
N ARG A 144 6.14 -11.17 -11.17
CA ARG A 144 4.81 -11.76 -11.12
C ARG A 144 4.10 -11.49 -9.80
N PHE A 145 4.75 -11.72 -8.67
CA PHE A 145 4.11 -11.68 -7.35
C PHE A 145 4.50 -10.48 -6.52
N VAL A 146 3.54 -10.01 -5.72
CA VAL A 146 3.74 -8.95 -4.72
C VAL A 146 2.97 -9.33 -3.45
N LEU A 147 3.63 -9.29 -2.29
CA LEU A 147 2.97 -9.35 -1.00
C LEU A 147 2.40 -7.97 -0.68
N VAL A 148 1.10 -7.90 -0.38
CA VAL A 148 0.37 -6.66 -0.09
C VAL A 148 -0.52 -6.85 1.14
N TYR A 149 -0.86 -5.76 1.82
CA TYR A 149 -1.54 -5.81 3.12
C TYR A 149 -2.95 -5.24 3.09
N ARG A 150 -3.39 -4.78 1.93
CA ARG A 150 -4.76 -4.37 1.67
C ARG A 150 -5.23 -4.91 0.31
N ASN A 151 -6.49 -5.28 0.23
CA ASN A 151 -7.09 -5.68 -1.03
C ASN A 151 -7.62 -4.44 -1.77
N GLN A 152 -6.82 -3.92 -2.70
CA GLN A 152 -7.23 -2.80 -3.54
C GLN A 152 -8.43 -3.17 -4.44
N ALA A 153 -8.65 -4.45 -4.74
CA ALA A 153 -9.81 -4.90 -5.51
C ALA A 153 -11.12 -4.82 -4.71
N LEU A 154 -11.08 -4.92 -3.38
CA LEU A 154 -12.24 -4.64 -2.52
C LEU A 154 -12.51 -3.14 -2.39
N ASN A 155 -11.52 -2.30 -2.66
CA ASN A 155 -11.67 -0.85 -2.82
C ASN A 155 -12.11 -0.43 -4.23
N ILE A 156 -12.51 -1.36 -5.12
CA ILE A 156 -13.25 -1.03 -6.35
C ILE A 156 -14.75 -0.77 -6.06
N ASN A 157 -15.20 -0.82 -4.83
CA ASN A 157 -16.09 0.21 -4.33
C ASN A 157 -15.26 1.43 -3.88
N SER A 158 -14.13 1.69 -4.53
CA SER A 158 -13.51 3.00 -4.50
C SER A 158 -14.58 3.93 -5.03
N PHE A 159 -15.14 4.70 -4.14
CA PHE A 159 -15.75 5.95 -4.56
C PHE A 159 -14.68 6.58 -5.44
N SER A 160 -14.83 6.42 -6.76
CA SER A 160 -13.99 7.14 -7.70
C SER A 160 -14.40 8.58 -7.55
N PHE A 161 -13.72 9.30 -6.63
CA PHE A 161 -13.94 10.72 -6.50
C PHE A 161 -13.48 11.35 -7.82
N ASN A 162 -14.43 11.67 -8.66
CA ASN A 162 -14.18 12.24 -9.97
C ASN A 162 -14.98 13.52 -10.15
N THR A 163 -14.63 14.30 -11.16
CA THR A 163 -15.26 15.59 -11.41
C THR A 163 -16.74 15.52 -11.74
N ASN A 164 -17.26 14.35 -12.17
CA ASN A 164 -18.67 14.17 -12.49
C ASN A 164 -19.53 14.00 -11.22
N ASP A 165 -18.94 13.53 -10.13
CA ASP A 165 -19.63 13.34 -8.84
C ASP A 165 -19.80 14.66 -8.09
N VAL A 166 -19.09 15.72 -8.51
CA VAL A 166 -19.13 17.03 -7.86
C VAL A 166 -20.05 17.98 -8.59
N ILE A 167 -21.02 18.53 -7.86
CA ILE A 167 -21.89 19.59 -8.32
C ILE A 167 -21.43 20.91 -7.69
N VAL A 168 -21.19 21.91 -8.53
CA VAL A 168 -20.88 23.27 -8.10
C VAL A 168 -22.00 24.19 -8.64
N TYR A 169 -22.59 24.97 -7.76
CA TYR A 169 -23.68 25.90 -8.12
C TYR A 169 -23.66 27.13 -7.22
N LYS A 170 -24.21 28.23 -7.72
CA LYS A 170 -24.26 29.54 -7.03
C LYS A 170 -25.67 30.10 -7.09
N PRO A 171 -26.55 29.72 -6.14
CA PRO A 171 -27.93 30.21 -6.15
C PRO A 171 -28.05 31.69 -5.74
N ASN A 172 -27.11 32.18 -4.93
CA ASN A 172 -27.09 33.55 -4.41
C ASN A 172 -25.64 34.11 -4.44
N GLN A 173 -25.16 34.67 -3.35
CA GLN A 173 -23.78 35.21 -3.24
C GLN A 173 -22.75 34.13 -2.95
N ASP A 174 -23.19 33.01 -2.36
CA ASP A 174 -22.30 31.93 -1.98
C ASP A 174 -22.21 30.84 -3.05
N LEU A 175 -21.01 30.34 -3.26
CA LEU A 175 -20.76 29.18 -4.08
C LEU A 175 -20.88 27.92 -3.23
N TYR A 176 -21.70 26.98 -3.71
CA TYR A 176 -21.94 25.69 -3.07
C TYR A 176 -21.18 24.60 -3.80
N VAL A 177 -20.58 23.69 -3.03
CA VAL A 177 -19.93 22.48 -3.54
C VAL A 177 -20.56 21.29 -2.85
N ASP A 178 -21.08 20.37 -3.66
CA ASP A 178 -21.62 19.08 -3.23
C ASP A 178 -20.78 17.97 -3.90
N SER A 179 -20.05 17.22 -3.13
CA SER A 179 -19.18 16.11 -3.56
C SER A 179 -19.89 14.74 -3.53
N GLY A 180 -21.22 14.75 -3.48
CA GLY A 180 -22.02 13.53 -3.48
C GLY A 180 -21.83 12.70 -2.23
N LYS A 181 -21.22 11.52 -2.39
CA LYS A 181 -20.97 10.60 -1.27
C LYS A 181 -19.61 10.80 -0.62
N THR A 182 -18.70 11.57 -1.25
CA THR A 182 -17.32 11.75 -0.78
C THR A 182 -17.25 12.83 0.28
N VAL A 183 -16.60 12.55 1.39
CA VAL A 183 -16.34 13.55 2.44
C VAL A 183 -15.10 14.36 2.05
N MET A 184 -15.25 15.67 1.97
CA MET A 184 -14.17 16.61 1.64
C MET A 184 -13.34 16.92 2.87
N LYS A 185 -12.01 16.89 2.70
CA LYS A 185 -11.03 17.37 3.66
C LYS A 185 -10.81 18.86 3.50
N SER A 186 -10.56 19.30 2.26
CA SER A 186 -10.26 20.72 1.97
C SER A 186 -10.70 21.11 0.56
N ILE A 187 -10.85 22.42 0.38
CA ILE A 187 -11.10 23.07 -0.93
C ILE A 187 -10.13 24.24 -1.09
N LYS A 188 -9.54 24.34 -2.28
CA LYS A 188 -8.78 25.52 -2.74
C LYS A 188 -9.46 26.06 -3.99
N VAL A 189 -9.61 27.37 -4.07
CA VAL A 189 -10.20 28.06 -5.22
C VAL A 189 -9.18 28.99 -5.84
N PHE A 190 -8.95 28.81 -7.13
CA PHE A 190 -8.01 29.60 -7.91
C PHE A 190 -8.73 30.36 -9.03
N ASP A 191 -8.19 31.51 -9.39
CA ASP A 191 -8.54 32.15 -10.67
C ASP A 191 -7.84 31.46 -11.86
N ILE A 192 -8.18 31.83 -13.08
CA ILE A 192 -7.58 31.24 -14.29
C ILE A 192 -6.07 31.47 -14.43
N ARG A 193 -5.50 32.39 -13.66
CA ARG A 193 -4.07 32.68 -13.61
C ARG A 193 -3.34 31.86 -12.56
N GLY A 194 -4.06 31.01 -11.83
CA GLY A 194 -3.51 30.17 -10.76
C GLY A 194 -3.33 30.90 -9.44
N ARG A 195 -3.88 32.11 -9.27
CA ARG A 195 -3.85 32.82 -7.99
C ARG A 195 -4.88 32.21 -7.05
N LEU A 196 -4.45 31.83 -5.85
CA LEU A 196 -5.33 31.34 -4.78
C LEU A 196 -6.25 32.47 -4.30
N LEU A 197 -7.54 32.24 -4.38
CA LEU A 197 -8.58 33.18 -3.93
C LEU A 197 -9.13 32.81 -2.57
N LEU A 198 -9.26 31.49 -2.29
CA LEU A 198 -9.80 30.98 -1.05
C LEU A 198 -9.22 29.59 -0.77
N GLU A 199 -8.99 29.30 0.50
CA GLU A 199 -8.68 27.98 1.02
C GLU A 199 -9.56 27.69 2.25
N LYS A 200 -10.14 26.50 2.29
CA LYS A 200 -10.96 26.03 3.41
C LYS A 200 -10.51 24.61 3.75
N GLU A 201 -10.00 24.45 4.96
CA GLU A 201 -9.55 23.16 5.49
C GLU A 201 -10.53 22.60 6.52
N ALA A 202 -10.30 21.33 6.91
CA ALA A 202 -11.07 20.61 7.93
C ALA A 202 -12.60 20.65 7.69
N ILE A 203 -13.02 20.51 6.43
CA ILE A 203 -14.43 20.59 6.05
C ILE A 203 -15.21 19.43 6.66
N ASN A 204 -14.69 18.19 6.58
CA ASN A 204 -15.25 16.96 7.15
C ASN A 204 -16.77 16.75 6.81
N ALA A 205 -17.18 17.18 5.64
CA ALA A 205 -18.55 17.07 5.13
C ALA A 205 -18.53 16.87 3.61
N ASN A 206 -19.61 16.33 3.06
CA ASN A 206 -19.79 16.20 1.62
C ASN A 206 -20.41 17.45 0.96
N LYS A 207 -20.82 18.44 1.75
CA LYS A 207 -21.33 19.73 1.27
C LYS A 207 -20.68 20.87 2.00
N THR A 208 -20.36 21.93 1.28
CA THR A 208 -19.87 23.17 1.87
C THR A 208 -20.25 24.36 0.99
N SER A 209 -20.19 25.56 1.58
CA SER A 209 -20.36 26.80 0.85
C SER A 209 -19.33 27.83 1.29
N PHE A 210 -19.06 28.79 0.41
CA PHE A 210 -18.14 29.89 0.68
C PHE A 210 -18.41 31.05 -0.28
N ASN A 211 -18.05 32.24 0.15
CA ASN A 211 -18.18 33.46 -0.66
C ASN A 211 -16.87 33.73 -1.40
N VAL A 212 -16.93 33.90 -2.72
CA VAL A 212 -15.78 34.24 -3.58
C VAL A 212 -15.80 35.69 -4.04
N GLY A 213 -16.72 36.47 -3.50
CA GLY A 213 -16.95 37.88 -3.92
C GLY A 213 -17.70 38.01 -5.25
N PRO A 214 -18.01 39.24 -5.64
CA PRO A 214 -18.67 39.52 -6.92
C PRO A 214 -17.66 39.44 -8.04
N THR A 215 -17.70 38.34 -8.83
CA THR A 215 -16.75 38.17 -9.94
C THR A 215 -17.41 37.43 -11.09
N ASN A 216 -17.34 38.00 -12.27
CA ASN A 216 -17.64 37.31 -13.54
C ASN A 216 -16.32 36.70 -14.00
N GLN A 217 -15.99 35.48 -13.56
CA GLN A 217 -14.74 34.83 -13.89
C GLN A 217 -14.84 33.31 -13.88
N VAL A 218 -13.84 32.68 -14.44
CA VAL A 218 -13.66 31.25 -14.38
C VAL A 218 -12.88 30.91 -13.11
N LEU A 219 -13.43 29.98 -12.32
CA LEU A 219 -12.80 29.44 -11.14
C LEU A 219 -12.30 28.01 -11.41
N LEU A 220 -11.15 27.69 -10.86
CA LEU A 220 -10.63 26.34 -10.73
C LEU A 220 -10.76 25.94 -9.26
N ILE A 221 -11.61 24.95 -8.98
CA ILE A 221 -11.92 24.51 -7.62
C ILE A 221 -11.24 23.16 -7.43
N GLU A 222 -10.18 23.15 -6.64
CA GLU A 222 -9.48 21.95 -6.24
C GLU A 222 -10.11 21.42 -4.95
N ILE A 223 -10.53 20.16 -4.97
CA ILE A 223 -11.25 19.52 -3.87
C ILE A 223 -10.46 18.26 -3.47
N THR A 224 -10.05 18.20 -2.22
CA THR A 224 -9.33 17.04 -1.65
C THR A 224 -10.26 16.27 -0.71
N SER A 225 -10.39 14.97 -0.93
CA SER A 225 -11.16 14.07 -0.06
C SER A 225 -10.37 13.74 1.22
N ILE A 226 -11.06 13.17 2.22
CA ILE A 226 -10.40 12.68 3.46
C ILE A 226 -9.41 11.53 3.18
N GLU A 227 -9.59 10.79 2.08
CA GLU A 227 -8.68 9.75 1.60
C GLU A 227 -7.47 10.31 0.83
N GLY A 228 -7.39 11.65 0.67
CA GLY A 228 -6.28 12.31 -0.01
C GLY A 228 -6.38 12.38 -1.53
N ILE A 229 -7.50 11.98 -2.13
CA ILE A 229 -7.73 12.10 -3.58
C ILE A 229 -8.10 13.55 -3.88
N THR A 230 -7.39 14.17 -4.84
CA THR A 230 -7.62 15.54 -5.26
C THR A 230 -8.15 15.59 -6.68
N ILE A 231 -9.22 16.35 -6.90
CA ILE A 231 -9.78 16.64 -8.22
C ILE A 231 -9.90 18.15 -8.43
N THR A 232 -9.94 18.58 -9.68
CA THR A 232 -10.16 19.99 -10.04
C THR A 232 -11.40 20.13 -10.88
N LYS A 233 -12.35 20.94 -10.41
CA LYS A 233 -13.60 21.30 -11.13
C LYS A 233 -13.50 22.72 -11.63
N LYS A 234 -13.75 22.91 -12.93
CA LYS A 234 -13.91 24.25 -13.53
C LYS A 234 -15.33 24.73 -13.31
N TYR A 235 -15.50 25.96 -12.85
CA TYR A 235 -16.80 26.63 -12.71
C TYR A 235 -16.75 28.04 -13.31
N VAL A 236 -17.79 28.42 -14.05
CA VAL A 236 -17.91 29.75 -14.65
C VAL A 236 -18.97 30.52 -13.88
N ILE A 237 -18.58 31.65 -13.29
CA ILE A 237 -19.49 32.58 -12.65
C ILE A 237 -19.94 33.60 -13.73
N ASN A 238 -21.22 33.64 -13.99
CA ASN A 238 -21.87 34.62 -14.89
C ASN A 238 -22.49 35.73 -14.06
#